data_4a1491121b691a9d002238d07e6f4145
#
_entry.id   4a1491121b691a9d002238d07e6f4145
#
_cell.length_a   1.000
_cell.length_b   1.000
_cell.length_c   1.000
_cell.angle_alpha   90.00
_cell.angle_beta   90.00
_cell.angle_gamma   90.00
#
_symmetry.space_group_name_H-M   'P 1'
#
loop_
_entity.id
_entity.type
_entity.pdbx_description
1 polymer ?
#
loop_
_entity_poly.entity_id
_entity_poly.type
_entity_poly.pdbx_seq_one_letter_code
_entity_poly.pdbx_strand_id
1 'polypeptide(L)'
;MFAQELEELWDYFGDYAIRISHIGSTAIDGLEAKPIIDIVVALKDLDDFDNVSHKFTSNPEYSIKKDFDNDEILVRKGGERNRKFYIHVMDIDSKRYRDVIFFRDTLLHEEEIRNDYRDLKHILAKKYPHNRKQYTAHKADFIETTLDMVWAKTTLGPILVIAGVSLITSIIALWARFSVPYSAEFYRLRVRDISRAGIFFGGVIFLTTILASVVLWWRYHNAKKHYKEIVAKNKKELTKGQYKK
;
A
#
# COMPACT_ATOMS: atom_id res chain seq x y z
N MET A 1 12.38 -9.76 -21.48
CA MET A 1 13.15 -8.66 -20.85
C MET A 1 13.05 -8.70 -19.33
N PHE A 2 11.88 -8.60 -18.71
CA PHE A 2 11.76 -8.70 -17.24
C PHE A 2 12.24 -10.05 -16.70
N ALA A 3 11.84 -11.17 -17.28
CA ALA A 3 12.23 -12.50 -16.80
C ALA A 3 13.76 -12.73 -16.80
N GLN A 4 14.45 -12.25 -17.83
CA GLN A 4 15.93 -12.35 -17.89
C GLN A 4 16.60 -11.51 -16.80
N GLU A 5 16.09 -10.29 -16.59
CA GLU A 5 16.62 -9.42 -15.53
C GLU A 5 16.31 -9.96 -14.14
N LEU A 6 15.17 -10.62 -13.98
CA LEU A 6 14.80 -11.28 -12.72
C LEU A 6 15.80 -12.37 -12.33
N GLU A 7 16.21 -13.22 -13.29
CA GLU A 7 17.23 -14.26 -13.06
C GLU A 7 18.58 -13.64 -12.67
N GLU A 8 19.03 -12.61 -13.40
CA GLU A 8 20.27 -11.89 -13.10
C GLU A 8 20.25 -11.25 -11.71
N LEU A 9 19.13 -10.68 -11.32
CA LEU A 9 18.99 -10.08 -9.99
C LEU A 9 19.00 -11.13 -8.88
N TRP A 10 18.38 -12.29 -9.08
CA TRP A 10 18.50 -13.39 -8.13
C TRP A 10 19.94 -13.87 -7.96
N ASP A 11 20.72 -13.94 -9.04
CA ASP A 11 22.15 -14.28 -8.98
C ASP A 11 22.97 -13.19 -8.26
N TYR A 12 22.60 -11.92 -8.43
CA TYR A 12 23.31 -10.81 -7.79
C TYR A 12 23.01 -10.70 -6.30
N PHE A 13 21.76 -10.80 -5.91
CA PHE A 13 21.34 -10.65 -4.52
C PHE A 13 21.45 -11.95 -3.72
N GLY A 14 21.25 -13.12 -4.34
CA GLY A 14 21.28 -14.42 -3.66
C GLY A 14 20.33 -14.46 -2.46
N ASP A 15 20.80 -14.97 -1.33
CA ASP A 15 20.02 -15.14 -0.10
C ASP A 15 19.63 -13.81 0.59
N TYR A 16 20.20 -12.67 0.17
CA TYR A 16 19.82 -11.36 0.71
C TYR A 16 18.48 -10.88 0.19
N ALA A 17 18.07 -11.28 -1.01
CA ALA A 17 16.77 -10.92 -1.54
C ALA A 17 15.67 -11.82 -0.98
N ILE A 18 14.71 -11.23 -0.26
CA ILE A 18 13.50 -11.94 0.19
C ILE A 18 12.50 -12.04 -0.95
N ARG A 19 12.40 -10.97 -1.74
CA ARG A 19 11.45 -10.89 -2.85
C ARG A 19 11.92 -9.95 -3.93
N ILE A 20 11.70 -10.33 -5.18
CA ILE A 20 11.90 -9.48 -6.36
C ILE A 20 10.58 -9.40 -7.11
N SER A 21 10.13 -8.20 -7.45
CA SER A 21 8.82 -8.02 -8.09
C SER A 21 8.84 -6.92 -9.15
N HIS A 22 8.12 -7.16 -10.25
CA HIS A 22 7.83 -6.13 -11.24
C HIS A 22 6.86 -5.10 -10.65
N ILE A 23 7.18 -3.83 -10.77
CA ILE A 23 6.39 -2.71 -10.27
C ILE A 23 6.24 -1.62 -11.34
N GLY A 24 5.62 -0.52 -10.96
CA GLY A 24 5.44 0.62 -11.85
C GLY A 24 4.45 0.37 -12.99
N SER A 25 4.44 1.29 -13.95
CA SER A 25 3.43 1.29 -15.01
C SER A 25 3.57 0.14 -16.00
N THR A 26 4.77 -0.39 -16.19
CA THR A 26 5.03 -1.52 -17.10
C THR A 26 4.60 -2.88 -16.53
N ALA A 27 4.31 -2.94 -15.23
CA ALA A 27 3.75 -4.12 -14.58
C ALA A 27 2.22 -4.23 -14.72
N ILE A 28 1.57 -3.22 -15.30
CA ILE A 28 0.10 -3.14 -15.39
C ILE A 28 -0.32 -3.18 -16.85
N ASP A 29 -1.04 -4.22 -17.24
CA ASP A 29 -1.54 -4.36 -18.60
C ASP A 29 -2.48 -3.20 -18.99
N GLY A 30 -2.26 -2.67 -20.19
CA GLY A 30 -3.06 -1.56 -20.73
C GLY A 30 -2.72 -0.18 -20.16
N LEU A 31 -1.66 -0.07 -19.32
CA LEU A 31 -1.19 1.20 -18.81
C LEU A 31 0.02 1.68 -19.64
N GLU A 32 -0.15 2.78 -20.39
CA GLU A 32 0.94 3.35 -21.17
C GLU A 32 2.14 3.75 -20.30
N ALA A 33 3.33 3.36 -20.73
CA ALA A 33 4.57 3.59 -20.00
C ALA A 33 5.74 3.88 -20.96
N LYS A 34 6.77 4.55 -20.46
CA LYS A 34 8.07 4.54 -21.13
C LYS A 34 8.62 3.11 -21.13
N PRO A 35 9.47 2.73 -22.08
CA PRO A 35 10.06 1.40 -22.16
C PRO A 35 11.17 1.21 -21.10
N ILE A 36 10.86 1.52 -19.85
CA ILE A 36 11.73 1.35 -18.69
C ILE A 36 10.98 0.48 -17.70
N ILE A 37 11.59 -0.62 -17.31
CA ILE A 37 11.02 -1.58 -16.37
C ILE A 37 11.43 -1.18 -14.96
N ASP A 38 10.45 -0.98 -14.09
CA ASP A 38 10.67 -0.74 -12.67
C ASP A 38 10.57 -2.09 -11.91
N ILE A 39 11.60 -2.42 -11.14
CA ILE A 39 11.68 -3.65 -10.34
C ILE A 39 11.91 -3.24 -8.90
N VAL A 40 11.26 -3.89 -7.95
CA VAL A 40 11.59 -3.77 -6.53
C VAL A 40 12.26 -5.04 -6.04
N VAL A 41 13.37 -4.88 -5.33
CA VAL A 41 14.07 -5.91 -4.58
C VAL A 41 13.88 -5.63 -3.10
N ALA A 42 13.26 -6.55 -2.38
CA ALA A 42 13.06 -6.46 -0.96
C ALA A 42 14.16 -7.22 -0.22
N LEU A 43 14.90 -6.54 0.63
CA LEU A 43 15.88 -7.11 1.55
C LEU A 43 15.28 -7.18 2.95
N LYS A 44 15.88 -7.99 3.83
CA LYS A 44 15.53 -8.00 5.25
C LYS A 44 16.02 -6.73 5.95
N ASP A 45 17.20 -6.27 5.56
CA ASP A 45 17.83 -5.04 6.01
C ASP A 45 18.44 -4.35 4.79
N LEU A 46 18.23 -3.05 4.66
CA LEU A 46 18.75 -2.29 3.51
C LEU A 46 20.29 -2.24 3.52
N ASP A 47 20.91 -2.35 4.69
CA ASP A 47 22.37 -2.39 4.84
C ASP A 47 22.98 -3.66 4.22
N ASP A 48 22.21 -4.74 4.06
CA ASP A 48 22.63 -5.96 3.34
C ASP A 48 23.00 -5.68 1.88
N PHE A 49 22.53 -4.57 1.30
CA PHE A 49 22.92 -4.16 -0.04
C PHE A 49 24.44 -3.95 -0.18
N ASP A 50 25.11 -3.51 0.86
CA ASP A 50 26.56 -3.26 0.82
C ASP A 50 27.35 -4.56 0.53
N ASN A 51 26.83 -5.73 0.96
CA ASN A 51 27.43 -7.04 0.70
C ASN A 51 27.42 -7.42 -0.80
N VAL A 52 26.44 -6.91 -1.55
CA VAL A 52 26.27 -7.23 -2.99
C VAL A 52 26.58 -6.05 -3.92
N SER A 53 26.76 -4.86 -3.37
CA SER A 53 26.98 -3.61 -4.13
C SER A 53 28.15 -3.68 -5.11
N HIS A 54 29.20 -4.45 -4.78
CA HIS A 54 30.38 -4.65 -5.62
C HIS A 54 30.03 -5.30 -6.97
N LYS A 55 29.01 -6.16 -7.06
CA LYS A 55 28.56 -6.79 -8.30
C LYS A 55 28.00 -5.75 -9.29
N PHE A 56 27.29 -4.75 -8.76
CA PHE A 56 26.75 -3.64 -9.55
C PHE A 56 27.81 -2.61 -9.94
N THR A 57 28.74 -2.29 -9.02
CA THR A 57 29.80 -1.33 -9.30
C THR A 57 30.87 -1.87 -10.25
N SER A 58 31.07 -3.19 -10.31
CA SER A 58 31.97 -3.85 -11.25
C SER A 58 31.42 -3.92 -12.68
N ASN A 59 30.11 -3.76 -12.85
CA ASN A 59 29.46 -3.83 -14.15
C ASN A 59 29.09 -2.41 -14.63
N PRO A 60 29.74 -1.90 -15.71
CA PRO A 60 29.53 -0.54 -16.19
C PRO A 60 28.10 -0.24 -16.71
N GLU A 61 27.28 -1.28 -16.94
CA GLU A 61 25.87 -1.08 -17.28
C GLU A 61 25.04 -0.55 -16.11
N TYR A 62 25.52 -0.69 -14.87
CA TYR A 62 24.80 -0.27 -13.67
C TYR A 62 25.35 1.03 -13.08
N SER A 63 24.47 1.78 -12.46
CA SER A 63 24.80 2.94 -11.63
C SER A 63 23.93 2.97 -10.38
N ILE A 64 24.53 3.25 -9.23
CA ILE A 64 23.86 3.23 -7.93
C ILE A 64 23.62 4.67 -7.47
N LYS A 65 22.41 4.93 -6.94
CA LYS A 65 22.07 6.17 -6.24
C LYS A 65 21.41 5.82 -4.91
N LYS A 66 22.07 6.10 -3.80
CA LYS A 66 21.45 6.01 -2.47
C LYS A 66 20.51 7.21 -2.27
N ASP A 67 19.26 6.96 -1.90
CA ASP A 67 18.26 7.98 -1.57
C ASP A 67 17.86 7.82 -0.10
N PHE A 68 18.64 8.45 0.78
CA PHE A 68 18.46 8.34 2.21
C PHE A 68 17.16 8.96 2.72
N ASP A 69 16.57 9.90 1.97
CA ASP A 69 15.30 10.53 2.36
C ASP A 69 14.10 9.58 2.19
N ASN A 70 14.25 8.54 1.35
CA ASN A 70 13.18 7.60 1.02
C ASN A 70 13.46 6.17 1.46
N ASP A 71 14.50 5.91 2.27
CA ASP A 71 14.92 4.55 2.66
C ASP A 71 15.00 3.61 1.45
N GLU A 72 15.65 4.08 0.36
CA GLU A 72 15.69 3.41 -0.93
C GLU A 72 17.09 3.51 -1.54
N ILE A 73 17.57 2.40 -2.10
CA ILE A 73 18.74 2.40 -2.99
C ILE A 73 18.24 2.18 -4.40
N LEU A 74 18.48 3.15 -5.27
CA LEU A 74 18.10 3.07 -6.67
C LEU A 74 19.29 2.61 -7.51
N VAL A 75 19.23 1.38 -8.02
CA VAL A 75 20.15 0.86 -9.03
C VAL A 75 19.53 1.05 -10.41
N ARG A 76 20.31 1.57 -11.35
CA ARG A 76 19.87 1.86 -12.71
C ARG A 76 20.69 1.05 -13.69
N LYS A 77 20.06 0.34 -14.62
CA LYS A 77 20.72 -0.39 -15.70
C LYS A 77 20.47 0.30 -17.03
N GLY A 78 21.54 0.43 -17.82
CA GLY A 78 21.56 1.14 -19.10
C GLY A 78 22.00 2.60 -18.99
N GLY A 79 22.46 3.17 -20.11
CA GLY A 79 22.96 4.55 -20.20
C GLY A 79 21.87 5.60 -19.96
N GLU A 80 22.26 6.88 -19.78
CA GLU A 80 21.30 7.96 -19.50
C GLU A 80 20.23 8.13 -20.59
N ARG A 81 20.60 7.93 -21.85
CA ARG A 81 19.68 8.04 -23.00
C ARG A 81 18.98 6.73 -23.35
N ASN A 82 19.46 5.60 -22.83
CA ASN A 82 18.92 4.26 -23.11
C ASN A 82 18.75 3.47 -21.81
N ARG A 83 18.03 4.05 -20.87
CA ARG A 83 17.70 3.41 -19.60
C ARG A 83 16.76 2.24 -19.85
N LYS A 84 17.10 1.06 -19.31
CA LYS A 84 16.29 -0.16 -19.44
C LYS A 84 15.54 -0.49 -18.18
N PHE A 85 16.22 -0.38 -17.02
CA PHE A 85 15.66 -0.75 -15.72
C PHE A 85 15.93 0.28 -14.64
N TYR A 86 14.96 0.44 -13.74
CA TYR A 86 15.09 0.99 -12.41
C TYR A 86 14.87 -0.13 -11.40
N ILE A 87 15.86 -0.41 -10.58
CA ILE A 87 15.82 -1.43 -9.55
C ILE A 87 15.81 -0.71 -8.21
N HIS A 88 14.69 -0.78 -7.54
CA HIS A 88 14.40 -0.13 -6.27
C HIS A 88 14.69 -1.13 -5.15
N VAL A 89 15.81 -0.98 -4.46
CA VAL A 89 16.17 -1.84 -3.33
C VAL A 89 15.64 -1.21 -2.06
N MET A 90 14.83 -1.94 -1.31
CA MET A 90 14.11 -1.47 -0.12
C MET A 90 14.12 -2.54 0.97
N ASP A 91 13.99 -2.11 2.21
CA ASP A 91 13.66 -3.00 3.32
C ASP A 91 12.21 -3.51 3.15
N ILE A 92 12.00 -4.82 3.37
CA ILE A 92 10.70 -5.49 3.21
C ILE A 92 9.65 -4.96 4.20
N ASP A 93 10.09 -4.54 5.39
CA ASP A 93 9.23 -4.00 6.45
C ASP A 93 9.03 -2.48 6.34
N SER A 94 9.71 -1.82 5.37
CA SER A 94 9.57 -0.38 5.17
C SER A 94 8.16 -0.01 4.71
N LYS A 95 7.71 1.18 5.12
CA LYS A 95 6.44 1.75 4.60
C LYS A 95 6.49 1.91 3.09
N ARG A 96 7.65 2.32 2.56
CA ARG A 96 7.87 2.56 1.12
C ARG A 96 7.64 1.31 0.29
N TYR A 97 8.20 0.17 0.71
CA TYR A 97 7.99 -1.12 0.04
C TYR A 97 6.51 -1.51 0.03
N ARG A 98 5.85 -1.45 1.19
CA ARG A 98 4.41 -1.78 1.30
C ARG A 98 3.55 -0.89 0.40
N ASP A 99 3.80 0.41 0.39
CA ASP A 99 3.05 1.36 -0.44
C ASP A 99 3.20 1.06 -1.94
N VAL A 100 4.41 0.76 -2.40
CA VAL A 100 4.69 0.45 -3.82
C VAL A 100 3.98 -0.82 -4.26
N ILE A 101 4.07 -1.90 -3.46
CA ILE A 101 3.39 -3.17 -3.73
C ILE A 101 1.87 -2.99 -3.68
N PHE A 102 1.35 -2.33 -2.65
CA PHE A 102 -0.08 -2.13 -2.47
C PHE A 102 -0.69 -1.27 -3.58
N PHE A 103 0.02 -0.22 -4.03
CA PHE A 103 -0.43 0.60 -5.15
C PHE A 103 -0.47 -0.20 -6.47
N ARG A 104 0.58 -0.99 -6.76
CA ARG A 104 0.59 -1.90 -7.92
C ARG A 104 -0.61 -2.84 -7.89
N ASP A 105 -0.81 -3.51 -6.77
CA ASP A 105 -1.89 -4.49 -6.61
C ASP A 105 -3.27 -3.82 -6.72
N THR A 106 -3.42 -2.60 -6.21
CA THR A 106 -4.63 -1.79 -6.41
C THR A 106 -4.91 -1.54 -7.89
N LEU A 107 -3.89 -1.14 -8.66
CA LEU A 107 -4.06 -0.92 -10.10
C LEU A 107 -4.34 -2.21 -10.89
N LEU A 108 -3.87 -3.37 -10.42
CA LEU A 108 -4.17 -4.66 -11.04
C LEU A 108 -5.63 -5.08 -10.83
N HIS A 109 -6.20 -4.81 -9.66
CA HIS A 109 -7.51 -5.33 -9.26
C HIS A 109 -8.65 -4.30 -9.39
N GLU A 110 -8.39 -2.99 -9.28
CA GLU A 110 -9.39 -1.93 -9.30
C GLU A 110 -9.34 -1.17 -10.64
N GLU A 111 -10.17 -1.62 -11.60
CA GLU A 111 -10.17 -1.08 -12.97
C GLU A 111 -10.48 0.42 -13.03
N GLU A 112 -11.39 0.92 -12.20
CA GLU A 112 -11.75 2.34 -12.14
C GLU A 112 -10.53 3.18 -11.75
N ILE A 113 -9.80 2.78 -10.70
CA ILE A 113 -8.60 3.49 -10.23
C ILE A 113 -7.50 3.43 -11.30
N ARG A 114 -7.32 2.28 -11.95
CA ARG A 114 -6.36 2.13 -13.06
C ARG A 114 -6.66 3.09 -14.21
N ASN A 115 -7.93 3.22 -14.60
CA ASN A 115 -8.36 4.12 -15.66
C ASN A 115 -8.15 5.60 -15.28
N ASP A 116 -8.55 5.99 -14.07
CA ASP A 116 -8.32 7.35 -13.56
C ASP A 116 -6.83 7.69 -13.48
N TYR A 117 -5.98 6.74 -13.10
CA TYR A 117 -4.51 6.90 -13.09
C TYR A 117 -3.92 7.03 -14.49
N ARG A 118 -4.43 6.27 -15.46
CA ARG A 118 -4.04 6.42 -16.87
C ARG A 118 -4.36 7.82 -17.38
N ASP A 119 -5.59 8.28 -17.13
CA ASP A 119 -6.06 9.60 -17.55
C ASP A 119 -5.22 10.72 -16.92
N LEU A 120 -4.91 10.62 -15.62
CA LEU A 120 -4.00 11.53 -14.93
C LEU A 120 -2.63 11.59 -15.61
N LYS A 121 -2.03 10.43 -15.95
CA LYS A 121 -0.73 10.38 -16.62
C LYS A 121 -0.74 11.10 -17.97
N HIS A 122 -1.79 10.93 -18.76
CA HIS A 122 -1.97 11.62 -20.03
C HIS A 122 -2.03 13.14 -19.86
N ILE A 123 -2.80 13.61 -18.86
CA ILE A 123 -2.92 15.04 -18.56
C ILE A 123 -1.57 15.59 -18.12
N LEU A 124 -0.90 14.91 -17.18
CA LEU A 124 0.38 15.38 -16.67
C LEU A 124 1.49 15.37 -17.73
N ALA A 125 1.49 14.38 -18.64
CA ALA A 125 2.45 14.34 -19.74
C ALA A 125 2.26 15.53 -20.70
N LYS A 126 1.03 15.94 -20.98
CA LYS A 126 0.73 17.12 -21.80
C LYS A 126 1.02 18.43 -21.09
N LYS A 127 0.72 18.51 -19.79
CA LYS A 127 0.86 19.73 -19.00
C LYS A 127 2.30 20.03 -18.60
N TYR A 128 3.08 19.00 -18.33
CA TYR A 128 4.45 19.08 -17.83
C TYR A 128 5.45 18.31 -18.69
N PRO A 129 5.53 18.52 -20.03
CA PRO A 129 6.35 17.71 -20.94
C PRO A 129 7.84 17.78 -20.61
N HIS A 130 8.31 18.92 -20.07
CA HIS A 130 9.71 19.18 -19.72
C HIS A 130 9.93 19.43 -18.22
N ASN A 131 8.88 19.34 -17.39
CA ASN A 131 8.97 19.58 -15.94
C ASN A 131 8.70 18.30 -15.16
N ARG A 132 9.74 17.43 -15.05
CA ARG A 132 9.66 16.16 -14.33
C ARG A 132 9.25 16.34 -12.85
N LYS A 133 9.70 17.41 -12.20
CA LYS A 133 9.41 17.67 -10.78
C LYS A 133 7.90 17.86 -10.57
N GLN A 134 7.26 18.71 -11.37
CA GLN A 134 5.81 18.96 -11.31
C GLN A 134 5.02 17.70 -11.68
N TYR A 135 5.43 16.99 -12.74
CA TYR A 135 4.82 15.72 -13.11
C TYR A 135 4.80 14.73 -11.94
N THR A 136 5.96 14.54 -11.29
CA THR A 136 6.10 13.57 -10.18
C THR A 136 5.31 14.01 -8.95
N ALA A 137 5.30 15.30 -8.60
CA ALA A 137 4.57 15.82 -7.44
C ALA A 137 3.04 15.58 -7.57
N HIS A 138 2.45 15.91 -8.73
CA HIS A 138 1.03 15.69 -8.95
C HIS A 138 0.64 14.20 -9.03
N LYS A 139 1.57 13.36 -9.52
CA LYS A 139 1.40 11.91 -9.49
C LYS A 139 1.42 11.37 -8.06
N ALA A 140 2.31 11.89 -7.21
CA ALA A 140 2.43 11.47 -5.81
C ALA A 140 1.14 11.76 -5.03
N ASP A 141 0.54 12.93 -5.19
CA ASP A 141 -0.74 13.31 -4.54
C ASP A 141 -1.87 12.30 -4.85
N PHE A 142 -2.00 11.89 -6.12
CA PHE A 142 -2.97 10.86 -6.50
C PHE A 142 -2.66 9.51 -5.85
N ILE A 143 -1.39 9.11 -5.84
CA ILE A 143 -0.96 7.82 -5.27
C ILE A 143 -1.25 7.78 -3.77
N GLU A 144 -0.83 8.79 -3.01
CA GLU A 144 -1.04 8.88 -1.57
C GLU A 144 -2.53 8.87 -1.22
N THR A 145 -3.34 9.67 -1.93
CA THR A 145 -4.79 9.71 -1.72
C THR A 145 -5.44 8.36 -2.01
N THR A 146 -5.00 7.67 -3.06
CA THR A 146 -5.49 6.33 -3.42
C THR A 146 -5.12 5.31 -2.36
N LEU A 147 -3.87 5.31 -1.90
CA LEU A 147 -3.40 4.41 -0.85
C LEU A 147 -4.19 4.59 0.44
N ASP A 148 -4.39 5.83 0.88
CA ASP A 148 -5.16 6.14 2.09
C ASP A 148 -6.62 5.68 1.98
N MET A 149 -7.25 5.92 0.82
CA MET A 149 -8.64 5.51 0.58
C MET A 149 -8.79 3.99 0.57
N VAL A 150 -7.94 3.27 -0.17
CA VAL A 150 -8.06 1.82 -0.32
C VAL A 150 -7.66 1.12 0.98
N TRP A 151 -6.61 1.59 1.66
CA TRP A 151 -6.21 1.05 2.96
C TRP A 151 -7.30 1.20 4.01
N ALA A 152 -7.92 2.37 4.12
CA ALA A 152 -9.04 2.59 5.05
C ALA A 152 -10.25 1.71 4.72
N LYS A 153 -10.57 1.51 3.42
CA LYS A 153 -11.64 0.61 2.95
C LYS A 153 -11.37 -0.84 3.35
N THR A 154 -10.15 -1.35 3.13
CA THR A 154 -9.81 -2.75 3.37
C THR A 154 -9.69 -3.10 4.85
N THR A 155 -9.30 -2.14 5.70
CA THR A 155 -9.17 -2.36 7.15
C THR A 155 -10.47 -2.19 7.93
N LEU A 156 -11.44 -1.43 7.41
CA LEU A 156 -12.70 -1.16 8.09
C LEU A 156 -13.53 -2.44 8.30
N GLY A 157 -13.61 -3.32 7.29
CA GLY A 157 -14.40 -4.55 7.35
C GLY A 157 -13.97 -5.50 8.49
N PRO A 158 -12.71 -5.92 8.57
CA PRO A 158 -12.21 -6.76 9.66
C PRO A 158 -12.44 -6.16 11.05
N ILE A 159 -12.26 -4.85 11.22
CA ILE A 159 -12.47 -4.19 12.51
C ILE A 159 -13.95 -4.23 12.94
N LEU A 160 -14.88 -4.04 12.00
CA LEU A 160 -16.32 -4.16 12.29
C LEU A 160 -16.71 -5.59 12.68
N VAL A 161 -16.08 -6.60 12.07
CA VAL A 161 -16.29 -8.02 12.49
C VAL A 161 -15.80 -8.23 13.90
N ILE A 162 -14.63 -7.74 14.27
CA ILE A 162 -14.10 -7.83 15.65
C ILE A 162 -15.04 -7.13 16.64
N ALA A 163 -15.55 -5.96 16.30
CA ALA A 163 -16.53 -5.25 17.12
C ALA A 163 -17.81 -6.08 17.34
N GLY A 164 -18.33 -6.69 16.28
CA GLY A 164 -19.51 -7.56 16.34
C GLY A 164 -19.30 -8.78 17.24
N VAL A 165 -18.18 -9.49 17.09
CA VAL A 165 -17.82 -10.64 17.94
C VAL A 165 -17.68 -10.21 19.40
N SER A 166 -17.05 -9.09 19.68
CA SER A 166 -16.88 -8.54 21.03
C SER A 166 -18.22 -8.19 21.68
N LEU A 167 -19.16 -7.63 20.93
CA LEU A 167 -20.50 -7.34 21.40
C LEU A 167 -21.25 -8.63 21.76
N ILE A 168 -21.21 -9.64 20.88
CA ILE A 168 -21.87 -10.94 21.11
C ILE A 168 -21.31 -11.63 22.36
N THR A 169 -19.99 -11.65 22.53
CA THR A 169 -19.37 -12.26 23.72
C THR A 169 -19.77 -11.53 25.00
N SER A 170 -19.88 -10.20 24.96
CA SER A 170 -20.36 -9.39 26.09
C SER A 170 -21.82 -9.71 26.44
N ILE A 171 -22.69 -9.89 25.44
CA ILE A 171 -24.10 -10.27 25.62
C ILE A 171 -24.22 -11.67 26.22
N ILE A 172 -23.45 -12.64 25.71
CA ILE A 172 -23.42 -14.01 26.24
C ILE A 172 -22.96 -14.02 27.71
N ALA A 173 -21.91 -13.27 28.03
CA ALA A 173 -21.42 -13.15 29.40
C ALA A 173 -22.45 -12.49 30.32
N LEU A 174 -23.19 -11.49 29.84
CA LEU A 174 -24.28 -10.86 30.57
C LEU A 174 -25.42 -11.85 30.79
N TRP A 175 -25.85 -12.58 29.76
CA TRP A 175 -26.88 -13.62 29.85
C TRP A 175 -26.51 -14.71 30.84
N ALA A 176 -25.28 -15.26 30.77
CA ALA A 176 -24.78 -16.27 31.68
C ALA A 176 -24.85 -15.82 33.16
N ARG A 177 -24.60 -14.52 33.42
CA ARG A 177 -24.69 -13.96 34.77
C ARG A 177 -26.10 -14.06 35.37
N PHE A 178 -27.14 -13.94 34.56
CA PHE A 178 -28.54 -13.95 35.01
C PHE A 178 -29.19 -15.35 34.91
N SER A 179 -28.64 -16.26 34.12
CA SER A 179 -29.22 -17.58 33.84
C SER A 179 -28.83 -18.67 34.86
N VAL A 180 -27.84 -18.44 35.72
CA VAL A 180 -27.40 -19.43 36.71
C VAL A 180 -28.37 -19.45 37.89
N PRO A 181 -29.02 -20.63 38.21
CA PRO A 181 -29.97 -20.74 39.29
C PRO A 181 -29.37 -20.40 40.67
N TYR A 182 -30.19 -19.82 41.53
CA TYR A 182 -29.78 -19.36 42.88
C TYR A 182 -29.32 -20.52 43.80
N SER A 183 -29.70 -21.75 43.49
CA SER A 183 -29.44 -22.96 44.30
C SER A 183 -28.01 -23.52 44.19
N ALA A 184 -27.20 -23.03 43.22
CA ALA A 184 -25.84 -23.51 43.01
C ALA A 184 -24.79 -22.47 43.44
N GLU A 185 -24.64 -22.22 44.74
CA GLU A 185 -23.86 -21.12 45.30
C GLU A 185 -22.37 -21.13 44.88
N PHE A 186 -21.74 -22.30 44.86
CA PHE A 186 -20.34 -22.44 44.43
C PHE A 186 -20.14 -22.13 42.94
N TYR A 187 -21.02 -22.63 42.08
CA TYR A 187 -20.97 -22.36 40.65
C TYR A 187 -21.30 -20.89 40.32
N ARG A 188 -22.19 -20.29 41.11
CA ARG A 188 -22.61 -18.89 40.95
C ARG A 188 -21.48 -17.91 41.16
N LEU A 189 -20.62 -18.08 42.16
CA LEU A 189 -19.47 -17.21 42.41
C LEU A 189 -18.51 -17.25 41.23
N ARG A 190 -18.14 -18.46 40.76
CA ARG A 190 -17.23 -18.64 39.63
C ARG A 190 -17.80 -18.10 38.32
N VAL A 191 -19.06 -18.37 38.00
CA VAL A 191 -19.72 -17.82 36.78
C VAL A 191 -19.87 -16.32 36.87
N ARG A 192 -20.13 -15.76 38.04
CA ARG A 192 -20.21 -14.31 38.25
C ARG A 192 -18.89 -13.62 37.98
N ASP A 193 -17.77 -14.18 38.41
CA ASP A 193 -16.46 -13.60 38.21
C ASP A 193 -16.00 -13.70 36.74
N ILE A 194 -16.20 -14.86 36.11
CA ILE A 194 -15.94 -15.06 34.68
C ILE A 194 -16.82 -14.13 33.83
N SER A 195 -18.11 -13.99 34.17
CA SER A 195 -19.01 -13.11 33.42
C SER A 195 -18.68 -11.64 33.61
N ARG A 196 -18.22 -11.21 34.80
CA ARG A 196 -17.72 -9.84 35.03
C ARG A 196 -16.52 -9.52 34.18
N ALA A 197 -15.54 -10.45 34.14
CA ALA A 197 -14.38 -10.32 33.26
C ALA A 197 -14.79 -10.25 31.79
N GLY A 198 -15.66 -11.15 31.32
CA GLY A 198 -16.18 -11.18 29.96
C GLY A 198 -16.91 -9.89 29.56
N ILE A 199 -17.74 -9.34 30.43
CA ILE A 199 -18.43 -8.06 30.20
C ILE A 199 -17.41 -6.91 30.13
N PHE A 200 -16.47 -6.86 31.07
CA PHE A 200 -15.48 -5.79 31.12
C PHE A 200 -14.56 -5.82 29.89
N PHE A 201 -13.89 -6.94 29.63
CA PHE A 201 -12.97 -7.04 28.50
C PHE A 201 -13.70 -6.96 27.15
N GLY A 202 -14.84 -7.61 27.00
CA GLY A 202 -15.65 -7.51 25.79
C GLY A 202 -16.15 -6.08 25.54
N GLY A 203 -16.59 -5.39 26.58
CA GLY A 203 -17.00 -3.99 26.49
C GLY A 203 -15.87 -3.05 26.11
N VAL A 204 -14.67 -3.22 26.69
CA VAL A 204 -13.48 -2.43 26.33
C VAL A 204 -13.08 -2.65 24.88
N ILE A 205 -12.99 -3.93 24.44
CA ILE A 205 -12.66 -4.26 23.05
C ILE A 205 -13.72 -3.68 22.09
N PHE A 206 -15.00 -3.81 22.43
CA PHE A 206 -16.09 -3.26 21.62
C PHE A 206 -15.97 -1.74 21.46
N LEU A 207 -15.76 -1.00 22.55
CA LEU A 207 -15.63 0.46 22.51
C LEU A 207 -14.41 0.90 21.72
N THR A 208 -13.25 0.24 21.90
CA THR A 208 -12.04 0.57 21.17
C THR A 208 -12.15 0.27 19.68
N THR A 209 -12.81 -0.82 19.30
CA THR A 209 -13.03 -1.16 17.88
C THR A 209 -14.07 -0.24 17.22
N ILE A 210 -15.09 0.22 17.93
CA ILE A 210 -16.03 1.23 17.42
C ILE A 210 -15.31 2.55 17.19
N LEU A 211 -14.50 3.01 18.15
CA LEU A 211 -13.72 4.23 17.98
C LEU A 211 -12.76 4.14 16.77
N ALA A 212 -12.05 3.03 16.65
CA ALA A 212 -11.19 2.77 15.48
C ALA A 212 -11.98 2.76 14.17
N SER A 213 -13.18 2.16 14.16
CA SER A 213 -14.07 2.16 12.98
C SER A 213 -14.50 3.57 12.57
N VAL A 214 -14.83 4.42 13.53
CA VAL A 214 -15.21 5.83 13.28
C VAL A 214 -14.03 6.59 12.66
N VAL A 215 -12.82 6.42 13.21
CA VAL A 215 -11.60 7.07 12.69
C VAL A 215 -11.30 6.59 11.27
N LEU A 216 -11.37 5.30 11.00
CA LEU A 216 -11.14 4.73 9.66
C LEU A 216 -12.22 5.17 8.66
N TRP A 217 -13.48 5.19 9.08
CA TRP A 217 -14.58 5.68 8.26
C TRP A 217 -14.38 7.16 7.87
N TRP A 218 -13.97 7.99 8.84
CA TRP A 218 -13.66 9.39 8.59
C TRP A 218 -12.46 9.54 7.63
N ARG A 219 -11.38 8.79 7.83
CA ARG A 219 -10.23 8.77 6.92
C ARG A 219 -10.66 8.36 5.50
N TYR A 220 -11.43 7.28 5.39
CA TYR A 220 -11.95 6.83 4.10
C TYR A 220 -12.77 7.91 3.40
N HIS A 221 -13.68 8.56 4.12
CA HIS A 221 -14.55 9.60 3.55
C HIS A 221 -13.76 10.81 3.08
N ASN A 222 -12.78 11.26 3.85
CA ASN A 222 -11.93 12.39 3.49
C ASN A 222 -11.03 12.04 2.28
N ALA A 223 -10.37 10.88 2.30
CA ALA A 223 -9.55 10.42 1.19
C ALA A 223 -10.40 10.25 -0.10
N LYS A 224 -11.60 9.66 0.01
CA LYS A 224 -12.52 9.50 -1.12
C LYS A 224 -13.01 10.83 -1.67
N LYS A 225 -13.26 11.81 -0.82
CA LYS A 225 -13.63 13.16 -1.25
C LYS A 225 -12.49 13.79 -2.04
N HIS A 226 -11.27 13.78 -1.50
CA HIS A 226 -10.08 14.33 -2.16
C HIS A 226 -9.79 13.60 -3.47
N TYR A 227 -9.87 12.27 -3.49
CA TYR A 227 -9.76 11.47 -4.71
C TYR A 227 -10.73 11.93 -5.80
N LYS A 228 -12.04 12.09 -5.45
CA LYS A 228 -13.04 12.57 -6.41
C LYS A 228 -12.74 13.98 -6.94
N GLU A 229 -12.20 14.86 -6.11
CA GLU A 229 -11.79 16.21 -6.52
C GLU A 229 -10.64 16.16 -7.54
N ILE A 230 -9.61 15.32 -7.29
CA ILE A 230 -8.50 15.09 -8.23
C ILE A 230 -9.03 14.54 -9.56
N VAL A 231 -9.85 13.50 -9.53
CA VAL A 231 -10.42 12.86 -10.72
C VAL A 231 -11.31 13.82 -11.50
N ALA A 232 -12.20 14.57 -10.82
CA ALA A 232 -13.07 15.55 -11.46
C ALA A 232 -12.28 16.68 -12.13
N LYS A 233 -11.21 17.16 -11.49
CA LYS A 233 -10.30 18.15 -12.06
C LYS A 233 -9.63 17.61 -13.32
N ASN A 234 -9.15 16.38 -13.28
CA ASN A 234 -8.50 15.73 -14.41
C ASN A 234 -9.49 15.55 -15.59
N LYS A 235 -10.72 15.07 -15.35
CA LYS A 235 -11.74 14.92 -16.38
C LYS A 235 -12.10 16.27 -17.06
N LYS A 236 -12.17 17.35 -16.29
CA LYS A 236 -12.37 18.71 -16.85
C LYS A 236 -11.20 19.17 -17.75
N GLU A 237 -9.97 18.83 -17.40
CA GLU A 237 -8.79 19.16 -18.22
C GLU A 237 -8.76 18.36 -19.54
N LEU A 238 -9.13 17.08 -19.51
CA LEU A 238 -9.28 16.25 -20.72
C LEU A 238 -10.31 16.83 -21.69
N THR A 239 -11.50 17.19 -21.18
CA THR A 239 -12.58 17.75 -22.00
C THR A 239 -12.17 19.07 -22.66
N LYS A 240 -11.50 19.97 -21.92
CA LYS A 240 -10.98 21.24 -22.47
C LYS A 240 -9.92 21.03 -23.56
N GLY A 241 -9.14 19.95 -23.48
CA GLY A 241 -8.14 19.61 -24.50
C GLY A 241 -8.73 19.06 -25.80
N GLN A 242 -9.95 18.49 -25.76
CA GLN A 242 -10.66 17.99 -26.95
C GLN A 242 -11.29 19.11 -27.78
N TYR A 243 -11.66 20.24 -27.18
CA TYR A 243 -12.29 21.39 -27.87
C TYR A 243 -11.27 22.40 -28.42
N LYS A 244 -9.96 22.15 -28.30
CA LYS A 244 -8.89 23.03 -28.80
C LYS A 244 -8.14 22.45 -30.03
N LYS A 245 -8.74 21.49 -30.73
CA LYS A 245 -8.22 20.98 -32.00
C LYS A 245 -8.96 21.56 -33.18
#